data_6e88533fd5c0ea019885d9d89fa6b6d5
#
_entry.id   6e88533fd5c0ea019885d9d89fa6b6d5
#
_cell.length_a   1.000
_cell.length_b   1.000
_cell.length_c   1.000
_cell.angle_alpha   90.00
_cell.angle_beta   90.00
_cell.angle_gamma   90.00
#
_symmetry.space_group_name_H-M   'P 1'
#
loop_
_entity.id
_entity.type
_entity.pdbx_description
1 polymer ?
#
loop_
_entity_poly.entity_id
_entity_poly.type
_entity_poly.pdbx_seq_one_letter_code
_entity_poly.pdbx_strand_id
1 'polypeptide(L)'
;MRPVITLTTDFGLDDPYVGIMKGVILNIVPDAQIVDITHNIEPQNITQAALVLNATYLWFPRKTVHVVIVDPGVGGGFQTPEKSTRKASTKKTRDPGLVIRKAMVIQSKFQTFIGPDNGVLTPVLHPDSSAYEITNKKYFLKNVSNTFHGRDVFAPCAAWIASGIQHSKLGPRVLKPVRHDFPQPQLIGKTLHGEIIHIDHFGNLTTNMPAELIHETFISPDTIKVQIGKHRIDGLVTGYYQMKTGQPGAVINSWNHLEIFCREDSAKNKLKARTGQSVTLKVS
;
A
#
# COMPACT_ATOMS: atom_id res chain seq x y z
N MET A 1 -19.38 17.81 -8.80
CA MET A 1 -18.42 16.78 -9.30
C MET A 1 -18.75 15.49 -8.55
N ARG A 2 -18.90 14.38 -9.26
CA ARG A 2 -19.15 13.09 -8.62
C ARG A 2 -17.99 12.71 -7.71
N PRO A 3 -18.25 12.27 -6.48
CA PRO A 3 -17.17 11.86 -5.59
C PRO A 3 -16.48 10.59 -6.11
N VAL A 4 -15.15 10.59 -6.07
CA VAL A 4 -14.33 9.45 -6.49
C VAL A 4 -13.87 8.67 -5.26
N ILE A 5 -14.10 7.37 -5.26
CA ILE A 5 -13.64 6.44 -4.22
C ILE A 5 -12.81 5.35 -4.89
N THR A 6 -11.57 5.15 -4.46
CA THR A 6 -10.75 4.05 -4.98
C THR A 6 -10.70 2.90 -3.98
N LEU A 7 -10.59 1.68 -4.50
CA LEU A 7 -10.48 0.46 -3.70
C LEU A 7 -9.16 -0.27 -4.01
N THR A 8 -8.41 -0.60 -2.96
CA THR A 8 -7.21 -1.46 -3.01
C THR A 8 -7.33 -2.50 -1.90
N THR A 9 -7.34 -3.79 -2.25
CA THR A 9 -7.50 -4.87 -1.27
C THR A 9 -6.71 -6.12 -1.66
N ASP A 10 -6.64 -7.08 -0.75
CA ASP A 10 -6.16 -8.45 -0.96
C ASP A 10 -7.32 -9.48 -1.06
N PHE A 11 -8.54 -9.03 -1.40
CA PHE A 11 -9.75 -9.88 -1.35
C PHE A 11 -9.92 -10.76 -2.59
N GLY A 12 -9.15 -10.51 -3.67
CA GLY A 12 -9.40 -11.13 -4.96
C GLY A 12 -10.71 -10.65 -5.61
N LEU A 13 -11.10 -11.30 -6.70
CA LEU A 13 -12.33 -11.02 -7.44
C LEU A 13 -13.25 -12.24 -7.56
N ASP A 14 -12.82 -13.41 -7.09
CA ASP A 14 -13.60 -14.65 -7.17
C ASP A 14 -14.75 -14.64 -6.16
N ASP A 15 -14.53 -14.02 -4.99
CA ASP A 15 -15.53 -13.88 -3.93
C ASP A 15 -16.30 -12.55 -4.04
N PRO A 16 -17.52 -12.47 -3.45
CA PRO A 16 -18.39 -11.29 -3.58
C PRO A 16 -17.95 -10.07 -2.74
N TYR A 17 -16.86 -10.14 -2.00
CA TYR A 17 -16.46 -9.13 -1.01
C TYR A 17 -16.37 -7.72 -1.58
N VAL A 18 -15.70 -7.57 -2.73
CA VAL A 18 -15.53 -6.27 -3.41
C VAL A 18 -16.88 -5.73 -3.90
N GLY A 19 -17.69 -6.59 -4.52
CA GLY A 19 -19.03 -6.22 -4.99
C GLY A 19 -19.94 -5.74 -3.84
N ILE A 20 -19.89 -6.42 -2.70
CA ILE A 20 -20.65 -6.04 -1.50
C ILE A 20 -20.20 -4.67 -0.97
N MET A 21 -18.89 -4.40 -0.90
CA MET A 21 -18.37 -3.08 -0.49
C MET A 21 -18.87 -1.97 -1.40
N LYS A 22 -18.85 -2.19 -2.72
CA LYS A 22 -19.37 -1.23 -3.71
C LYS A 22 -20.86 -0.99 -3.50
N GLY A 23 -21.65 -2.03 -3.28
CA GLY A 23 -23.06 -1.92 -2.96
C GLY A 23 -23.32 -1.06 -1.71
N VAL A 24 -22.54 -1.23 -0.63
CA VAL A 24 -22.62 -0.39 0.56
C VAL A 24 -22.29 1.07 0.26
N ILE A 25 -21.25 1.34 -0.52
CA ILE A 25 -20.87 2.71 -0.92
C ILE A 25 -22.04 3.35 -1.70
N LEU A 26 -22.57 2.66 -2.70
CA LEU A 26 -23.63 3.16 -3.57
C LEU A 26 -24.95 3.39 -2.84
N ASN A 27 -25.25 2.64 -1.80
CA ASN A 27 -26.42 2.89 -0.94
C ASN A 27 -26.32 4.20 -0.16
N ILE A 28 -25.12 4.72 0.11
CA ILE A 28 -24.90 5.97 0.86
C ILE A 28 -24.66 7.13 -0.12
N VAL A 29 -23.91 6.91 -1.20
CA VAL A 29 -23.57 7.89 -2.23
C VAL A 29 -23.84 7.27 -3.61
N PRO A 30 -25.09 7.33 -4.09
CA PRO A 30 -25.49 6.64 -5.33
C PRO A 30 -24.78 7.10 -6.60
N ASP A 31 -24.25 8.32 -6.63
CA ASP A 31 -23.51 8.91 -7.74
C ASP A 31 -21.98 8.78 -7.60
N ALA A 32 -21.49 8.03 -6.61
CA ALA A 32 -20.05 7.82 -6.44
C ALA A 32 -19.45 7.10 -7.65
N GLN A 33 -18.31 7.60 -8.11
CA GLN A 33 -17.46 6.92 -9.08
C GLN A 33 -16.48 6.03 -8.31
N ILE A 34 -16.72 4.72 -8.33
CA ILE A 34 -15.84 3.75 -7.67
C ILE A 34 -14.82 3.22 -8.68
N VAL A 35 -13.54 3.31 -8.33
CA VAL A 35 -12.43 2.85 -9.17
C VAL A 35 -11.63 1.79 -8.42
N ASP A 36 -11.54 0.61 -9.01
CA ASP A 36 -10.67 -0.44 -8.48
C ASP A 36 -9.22 -0.15 -8.90
N ILE A 37 -8.33 0.00 -7.93
CA ILE A 37 -6.89 0.03 -8.21
C ILE A 37 -6.41 -1.40 -8.44
N THR A 38 -6.60 -2.24 -7.45
CA THR A 38 -6.38 -3.70 -7.53
C THR A 38 -7.01 -4.40 -6.35
N HIS A 39 -7.43 -5.63 -6.55
CA HIS A 39 -7.86 -6.55 -5.50
C HIS A 39 -6.95 -7.78 -5.41
N ASN A 40 -5.85 -7.76 -6.18
CA ASN A 40 -4.87 -8.85 -6.27
C ASN A 40 -3.58 -8.53 -5.49
N ILE A 41 -3.67 -7.75 -4.41
CA ILE A 41 -2.58 -7.71 -3.44
C ILE A 41 -2.39 -9.13 -2.90
N GLU A 42 -1.14 -9.58 -2.78
CA GLU A 42 -0.87 -10.87 -2.15
C GLU A 42 -1.50 -10.91 -0.75
N PRO A 43 -2.15 -12.01 -0.35
CA PRO A 43 -2.82 -12.07 0.94
C PRO A 43 -1.93 -11.59 2.08
N GLN A 44 -2.43 -10.63 2.88
CA GLN A 44 -1.76 -10.08 4.05
C GLN A 44 -0.49 -9.24 3.75
N ASN A 45 -0.18 -8.93 2.49
CA ASN A 45 1.01 -8.18 2.12
C ASN A 45 0.80 -6.66 2.25
N ILE A 46 1.01 -6.15 3.49
CA ILE A 46 0.91 -4.72 3.81
C ILE A 46 1.89 -3.88 2.99
N THR A 47 3.11 -4.38 2.80
CA THR A 47 4.16 -3.69 2.03
C THR A 47 3.74 -3.46 0.59
N GLN A 48 3.23 -4.50 -0.08
CA GLN A 48 2.76 -4.39 -1.46
C GLN A 48 1.59 -3.41 -1.58
N ALA A 49 0.62 -3.46 -0.67
CA ALA A 49 -0.52 -2.53 -0.68
C ALA A 49 -0.07 -1.08 -0.50
N ALA A 50 0.88 -0.82 0.39
CA ALA A 50 1.42 0.51 0.62
C ALA A 50 2.23 1.01 -0.60
N LEU A 51 2.99 0.16 -1.28
CA LEU A 51 3.68 0.50 -2.52
C LEU A 51 2.69 0.83 -3.64
N VAL A 52 1.64 0.04 -3.81
CA VAL A 52 0.57 0.31 -4.78
C VAL A 52 -0.11 1.64 -4.48
N LEU A 53 -0.44 1.92 -3.21
CA LEU A 53 -0.98 3.21 -2.80
C LEU A 53 -0.04 4.35 -3.19
N ASN A 54 1.24 4.24 -2.84
CA ASN A 54 2.26 5.26 -3.15
C ASN A 54 2.37 5.55 -4.66
N ALA A 55 2.32 4.50 -5.47
CA ALA A 55 2.44 4.62 -6.92
C ALA A 55 1.20 5.22 -7.60
N THR A 56 0.04 5.22 -6.94
CA THR A 56 -1.25 5.50 -7.61
C THR A 56 -1.96 6.75 -7.13
N TYR A 57 -1.90 7.12 -5.84
CA TYR A 57 -2.77 8.15 -5.28
C TYR A 57 -2.61 9.51 -5.93
N LEU A 58 -1.41 9.90 -6.35
CA LEU A 58 -1.11 11.19 -6.99
C LEU A 58 -1.81 11.38 -8.35
N TRP A 59 -2.21 10.30 -9.00
CA TRP A 59 -2.88 10.33 -10.30
C TRP A 59 -4.37 10.60 -10.22
N PHE A 60 -4.93 10.64 -9.01
CA PHE A 60 -6.35 10.85 -8.79
C PHE A 60 -6.67 12.32 -8.49
N PRO A 61 -7.88 12.76 -8.85
CA PRO A 61 -8.30 14.15 -8.61
C PRO A 61 -8.33 14.48 -7.11
N ARG A 62 -8.30 15.78 -6.82
CA ARG A 62 -8.49 16.29 -5.44
C ARG A 62 -9.82 15.80 -4.88
N LYS A 63 -9.89 15.60 -3.56
CA LYS A 63 -11.04 15.07 -2.81
C LYS A 63 -11.34 13.58 -3.06
N THR A 64 -10.49 12.86 -3.79
CA THR A 64 -10.63 11.40 -3.87
C THR A 64 -10.48 10.77 -2.49
N VAL A 65 -11.30 9.77 -2.21
CA VAL A 65 -11.21 8.92 -1.01
C VAL A 65 -10.61 7.58 -1.40
N HIS A 66 -9.40 7.31 -0.92
CA HIS A 66 -8.69 6.05 -1.17
C HIS A 66 -8.94 5.08 -0.02
N VAL A 67 -9.52 3.93 -0.32
CA VAL A 67 -9.77 2.84 0.63
C VAL A 67 -8.76 1.73 0.37
N VAL A 68 -7.88 1.47 1.36
CA VAL A 68 -6.83 0.47 1.26
C VAL A 68 -6.99 -0.53 2.40
N ILE A 69 -7.37 -1.76 2.07
CA ILE A 69 -7.68 -2.78 3.06
C ILE A 69 -6.86 -4.02 2.79
N VAL A 70 -5.79 -4.18 3.56
CA VAL A 70 -5.04 -5.40 3.80
C VAL A 70 -4.91 -5.52 5.30
N ASP A 71 -5.71 -6.39 5.90
CA ASP A 71 -5.88 -6.48 7.35
C ASP A 71 -5.71 -7.90 7.89
N PRO A 72 -4.46 -8.37 8.08
CA PRO A 72 -4.18 -9.70 8.64
C PRO A 72 -4.74 -9.93 10.05
N GLY A 73 -5.20 -8.87 10.71
CA GLY A 73 -5.73 -8.93 12.09
C GLY A 73 -7.23 -8.68 12.18
N VAL A 74 -7.97 -8.78 11.05
CA VAL A 74 -9.42 -8.65 11.07
C VAL A 74 -10.05 -9.62 12.09
N GLY A 75 -11.03 -9.14 12.86
CA GLY A 75 -11.68 -9.97 13.91
C GLY A 75 -11.11 -9.80 15.31
N GLY A 76 -9.99 -9.08 15.52
CA GLY A 76 -9.46 -8.76 16.84
C GLY A 76 -10.34 -7.81 17.70
N GLY A 77 -11.51 -7.44 17.22
CA GLY A 77 -12.51 -6.59 17.88
C GLY A 77 -12.19 -5.10 17.81
N PHE A 78 -13.16 -4.27 17.42
CA PHE A 78 -13.13 -2.83 17.70
C PHE A 78 -13.37 -2.64 19.20
N GLN A 79 -12.36 -2.30 19.98
CA GLN A 79 -12.60 -1.80 21.32
C GLN A 79 -13.20 -0.40 21.20
N THR A 80 -14.51 -0.33 21.38
CA THR A 80 -15.13 0.95 21.76
C THR A 80 -14.74 1.24 23.19
N PRO A 81 -14.45 2.52 23.54
CA PRO A 81 -14.28 2.92 24.92
C PRO A 81 -15.64 2.90 25.63
N GLU A 82 -16.21 1.73 25.87
CA GLU A 82 -17.32 1.56 26.80
C GLU A 82 -16.73 1.41 28.20
N LYS A 83 -16.91 2.51 28.96
CA LYS A 83 -16.86 2.63 30.42
C LYS A 83 -16.21 1.46 31.15
N SER A 84 -14.98 1.65 31.52
CA SER A 84 -14.30 0.92 32.59
C SER A 84 -15.02 1.16 33.94
N THR A 85 -16.18 0.53 34.15
CA THR A 85 -16.84 0.38 35.43
C THR A 85 -16.96 -1.10 35.73
N ARG A 86 -15.84 -1.82 35.71
CA ARG A 86 -15.74 -3.12 36.41
C ARG A 86 -14.40 -3.19 37.12
N LYS A 87 -14.51 -3.34 38.45
CA LYS A 87 -13.42 -3.57 39.41
C LYS A 87 -12.45 -4.61 38.85
N ALA A 88 -11.16 -4.28 38.95
CA ALA A 88 -10.07 -5.15 38.63
C ALA A 88 -10.23 -6.51 39.34
N SER A 89 -10.62 -7.54 38.63
CA SER A 89 -10.41 -8.93 39.03
C SER A 89 -9.23 -9.46 38.23
N THR A 90 -8.28 -9.91 38.98
CA THR A 90 -7.00 -10.51 38.65
C THR A 90 -7.05 -11.56 37.53
N LYS A 91 -5.98 -11.54 36.71
CA LYS A 91 -5.60 -12.52 35.68
C LYS A 91 -6.45 -12.52 34.40
N LYS A 92 -6.18 -11.56 33.50
CA LYS A 92 -6.34 -11.77 32.07
C LYS A 92 -5.00 -12.20 31.49
N THR A 93 -4.86 -13.47 31.16
CA THR A 93 -3.89 -13.94 30.18
C THR A 93 -4.18 -13.17 28.89
N ARG A 94 -3.35 -12.16 28.60
CA ARG A 94 -3.32 -11.55 27.27
C ARG A 94 -2.79 -12.63 26.35
N ASP A 95 -3.62 -13.07 25.41
CA ASP A 95 -3.13 -13.82 24.27
C ASP A 95 -2.12 -12.93 23.53
N PRO A 96 -0.81 -13.31 23.49
CA PRO A 96 0.22 -12.45 22.90
C PRO A 96 0.07 -12.22 21.40
N GLY A 97 -0.91 -12.89 20.75
CA GLY A 97 -1.21 -12.76 19.32
C GLY A 97 -2.36 -11.81 18.97
N LEU A 98 -3.15 -11.33 19.96
CA LEU A 98 -4.30 -10.47 19.68
C LEU A 98 -3.88 -9.00 19.59
N VAL A 99 -3.39 -8.57 18.44
CA VAL A 99 -3.15 -7.15 18.14
C VAL A 99 -4.48 -6.50 17.79
N ILE A 100 -5.05 -5.71 18.72
CA ILE A 100 -6.23 -4.89 18.46
C ILE A 100 -5.85 -3.82 17.46
N ARG A 101 -6.35 -3.92 16.24
CA ARG A 101 -6.09 -2.95 15.18
C ARG A 101 -7.19 -1.91 15.12
N LYS A 102 -6.76 -0.68 14.95
CA LYS A 102 -7.64 0.47 14.79
C LYS A 102 -7.98 0.63 13.31
N ALA A 103 -9.19 1.07 13.01
CA ALA A 103 -9.52 1.63 11.72
C ALA A 103 -9.16 3.11 11.72
N MET A 104 -8.60 3.60 10.63
CA MET A 104 -8.07 4.96 10.55
C MET A 104 -8.50 5.68 9.29
N VAL A 105 -8.71 6.99 9.41
CA VAL A 105 -8.81 7.91 8.28
C VAL A 105 -7.69 8.95 8.37
N ILE A 106 -7.01 9.17 7.26
CA ILE A 106 -6.01 10.23 7.12
C ILE A 106 -6.56 11.29 6.17
N GLN A 107 -6.56 12.52 6.64
CA GLN A 107 -6.85 13.71 5.85
C GLN A 107 -5.54 14.35 5.41
N SER A 108 -5.25 14.35 4.11
CA SER A 108 -4.20 15.18 3.54
C SER A 108 -4.78 16.51 3.03
N LYS A 109 -3.91 17.38 2.53
CA LYS A 109 -4.31 18.66 1.91
C LYS A 109 -5.29 18.46 0.74
N PHE A 110 -5.22 17.37 0.03
CA PHE A 110 -5.93 17.20 -1.24
C PHE A 110 -6.86 15.99 -1.28
N GLN A 111 -6.57 14.93 -0.53
CA GLN A 111 -7.23 13.63 -0.62
C GLN A 111 -7.42 13.03 0.76
N THR A 112 -8.20 11.95 0.81
CA THR A 112 -8.47 11.20 2.04
C THR A 112 -8.07 9.76 1.86
N PHE A 113 -7.55 9.14 2.92
CA PHE A 113 -7.12 7.75 2.91
C PHE A 113 -7.74 7.01 4.09
N ILE A 114 -8.32 5.85 3.84
CA ILE A 114 -9.00 5.02 4.83
C ILE A 114 -8.43 3.61 4.78
N GLY A 115 -8.11 3.05 5.95
CA GLY A 115 -7.61 1.69 6.08
C GLY A 115 -7.31 1.31 7.52
N PRO A 116 -6.80 0.10 7.76
CA PRO A 116 -6.33 -0.30 9.09
C PRO A 116 -5.07 0.45 9.49
N ASP A 117 -4.94 0.75 10.80
CA ASP A 117 -3.74 1.35 11.40
C ASP A 117 -2.67 0.27 11.63
N ASN A 118 -2.14 -0.27 10.54
CA ASN A 118 -1.14 -1.33 10.52
C ASN A 118 0.10 -0.98 9.68
N GLY A 119 0.21 0.29 9.28
CA GLY A 119 1.29 0.79 8.46
C GLY A 119 1.01 0.82 6.95
N VAL A 120 -0.12 0.28 6.47
CA VAL A 120 -0.49 0.32 5.04
C VAL A 120 -0.62 1.76 4.52
N LEU A 121 -1.01 2.71 5.37
CA LEU A 121 -1.15 4.12 5.03
C LEU A 121 0.12 4.96 5.27
N THR A 122 1.26 4.32 5.55
CA THR A 122 2.54 5.02 5.78
C THR A 122 2.93 6.00 4.66
N PRO A 123 2.75 5.71 3.37
CA PRO A 123 3.15 6.62 2.29
C PRO A 123 2.45 7.98 2.31
N VAL A 124 1.31 8.07 2.97
CA VAL A 124 0.49 9.30 3.00
C VAL A 124 0.50 10.00 4.36
N LEU A 125 1.35 9.57 5.28
CA LEU A 125 1.59 10.17 6.58
C LEU A 125 2.61 11.32 6.48
N HIS A 126 2.20 12.45 5.91
CA HIS A 126 3.00 13.67 5.81
C HIS A 126 2.84 14.56 7.05
N PRO A 127 3.78 15.51 7.31
CA PRO A 127 3.69 16.43 8.45
C PRO A 127 2.42 17.27 8.50
N ASP A 128 1.85 17.60 7.34
CA ASP A 128 0.62 18.38 7.18
C ASP A 128 -0.66 17.54 7.18
N SER A 129 -0.55 16.19 7.27
CA SER A 129 -1.70 15.31 7.35
C SER A 129 -2.27 15.21 8.77
N SER A 130 -3.56 14.93 8.87
CA SER A 130 -4.24 14.66 10.14
C SER A 130 -4.87 13.28 10.12
N ALA A 131 -4.60 12.47 11.15
CA ALA A 131 -5.13 11.13 11.28
C ALA A 131 -6.22 11.09 12.38
N TYR A 132 -7.29 10.34 12.14
CA TYR A 132 -8.37 10.12 13.10
C TYR A 132 -8.70 8.63 13.18
N GLU A 133 -8.93 8.14 14.38
CA GLU A 133 -9.41 6.78 14.62
C GLU A 133 -10.89 6.71 14.26
N ILE A 134 -11.28 5.66 13.53
CA ILE A 134 -12.67 5.45 13.15
C ILE A 134 -13.35 4.65 14.26
N THR A 135 -14.08 5.35 15.14
CA THR A 135 -14.76 4.78 16.32
C THR A 135 -16.23 5.10 16.40
N ASN A 136 -16.72 6.07 15.64
CA ASN A 136 -18.10 6.52 15.70
C ASN A 136 -19.04 5.59 14.96
N LYS A 137 -19.72 4.71 15.71
CA LYS A 137 -20.65 3.69 15.20
C LYS A 137 -21.82 4.25 14.36
N LYS A 138 -22.11 5.56 14.46
CA LYS A 138 -23.14 6.22 13.63
C LYS A 138 -22.85 6.07 12.13
N TYR A 139 -21.57 5.96 11.75
CA TYR A 139 -21.12 5.86 10.37
C TYR A 139 -20.83 4.43 9.91
N PHE A 140 -21.09 3.44 10.75
CA PHE A 140 -20.96 2.02 10.45
C PHE A 140 -22.29 1.44 9.94
N LEU A 141 -22.25 0.23 9.40
CA LEU A 141 -23.47 -0.54 9.25
C LEU A 141 -24.00 -0.94 10.63
N LYS A 142 -25.33 -1.12 10.73
CA LYS A 142 -26.03 -1.41 11.99
C LYS A 142 -25.49 -2.64 12.71
N ASN A 143 -25.15 -3.69 11.95
CA ASN A 143 -24.62 -4.95 12.47
C ASN A 143 -23.19 -5.14 11.97
N VAL A 144 -22.20 -4.81 12.79
CA VAL A 144 -20.78 -4.99 12.46
C VAL A 144 -20.39 -6.43 12.75
N SER A 145 -19.94 -7.15 11.72
CA SER A 145 -19.40 -8.51 11.86
C SER A 145 -17.94 -8.47 12.34
N ASN A 146 -17.47 -9.57 12.90
CA ASN A 146 -16.07 -9.69 13.32
C ASN A 146 -15.12 -10.00 12.18
N THR A 147 -15.61 -10.34 10.99
CA THR A 147 -14.79 -10.87 9.89
C THR A 147 -14.81 -10.03 8.62
N PHE A 148 -15.69 -9.00 8.53
CA PHE A 148 -15.78 -8.20 7.32
C PHE A 148 -15.90 -6.69 7.60
N HIS A 149 -14.88 -6.13 8.22
CA HIS A 149 -14.81 -4.69 8.47
C HIS A 149 -14.72 -3.87 7.19
N GLY A 150 -14.25 -4.44 6.10
CA GLY A 150 -14.31 -3.85 4.75
C GLY A 150 -15.72 -3.35 4.43
N ARG A 151 -16.71 -4.22 4.62
CA ARG A 151 -18.14 -3.94 4.41
C ARG A 151 -18.74 -3.05 5.48
N ASP A 152 -18.45 -3.36 6.76
CA ASP A 152 -19.24 -2.83 7.87
C ASP A 152 -18.72 -1.50 8.41
N VAL A 153 -17.45 -1.20 8.15
CA VAL A 153 -16.75 -0.01 8.70
C VAL A 153 -16.10 0.81 7.60
N PHE A 154 -15.18 0.23 6.81
CA PHE A 154 -14.37 1.02 5.88
C PHE A 154 -15.21 1.56 4.71
N ALA A 155 -16.02 0.74 4.06
CA ALA A 155 -16.85 1.16 2.94
C ALA A 155 -17.87 2.24 3.33
N PRO A 156 -18.67 2.10 4.41
CA PRO A 156 -19.61 3.15 4.79
C PRO A 156 -18.90 4.42 5.25
N CYS A 157 -17.77 4.36 5.99
CA CYS A 157 -17.03 5.55 6.39
C CYS A 157 -16.45 6.29 5.17
N ALA A 158 -15.95 5.57 4.16
CA ALA A 158 -15.49 6.18 2.92
C ALA A 158 -16.62 6.91 2.18
N ALA A 159 -17.80 6.31 2.11
CA ALA A 159 -18.96 6.91 1.50
C ALA A 159 -19.42 8.17 2.26
N TRP A 160 -19.47 8.15 3.59
CA TRP A 160 -19.81 9.33 4.39
C TRP A 160 -18.79 10.47 4.22
N ILE A 161 -17.49 10.19 4.15
CA ILE A 161 -16.48 11.20 3.84
C ILE A 161 -16.71 11.76 2.42
N ALA A 162 -16.93 10.89 1.45
CA ALA A 162 -17.20 11.29 0.07
C ALA A 162 -18.47 12.15 -0.07
N SER A 163 -19.46 11.97 0.82
CA SER A 163 -20.67 12.81 0.92
C SER A 163 -20.42 14.15 1.65
N GLY A 164 -19.21 14.39 2.19
CA GLY A 164 -18.84 15.66 2.80
C GLY A 164 -18.79 15.69 4.32
N ILE A 165 -18.87 14.54 5.01
CA ILE A 165 -18.70 14.48 6.47
C ILE A 165 -17.25 14.85 6.82
N GLN A 166 -17.09 15.69 7.86
CA GLN A 166 -15.76 16.04 8.37
C GLN A 166 -15.07 14.82 9.00
N HIS A 167 -13.79 14.63 8.73
CA HIS A 167 -12.97 13.51 9.21
C HIS A 167 -13.03 13.34 10.76
N SER A 168 -12.98 14.44 11.49
CA SER A 168 -13.07 14.47 12.96
C SER A 168 -14.40 13.94 13.53
N LYS A 169 -15.45 13.80 12.70
CA LYS A 169 -16.72 13.19 13.14
C LYS A 169 -16.64 11.66 13.22
N LEU A 170 -15.65 11.05 12.55
CA LEU A 170 -15.43 9.61 12.60
C LEU A 170 -14.83 9.15 13.93
N GLY A 171 -14.10 10.03 14.64
CA GLY A 171 -13.54 9.71 15.95
C GLY A 171 -12.38 10.63 16.36
N PRO A 172 -11.63 10.27 17.41
CA PRO A 172 -10.56 11.09 17.97
C PRO A 172 -9.33 11.17 17.07
N ARG A 173 -8.57 12.24 17.22
CA ARG A 173 -7.29 12.42 16.52
C ARG A 173 -6.25 11.40 16.98
N VAL A 174 -5.52 10.83 16.03
CA VAL A 174 -4.39 9.92 16.27
C VAL A 174 -3.09 10.70 16.09
N LEU A 175 -2.27 10.77 17.15
CA LEU A 175 -1.01 11.52 17.12
C LEU A 175 0.16 10.68 16.60
N LYS A 176 0.10 9.36 16.82
CA LYS A 176 1.15 8.42 16.44
C LYS A 176 0.53 7.24 15.71
N PRO A 177 0.15 7.40 14.42
CA PRO A 177 -0.28 6.28 13.61
C PRO A 177 0.86 5.29 13.41
N VAL A 178 0.52 4.01 13.23
CA VAL A 178 1.51 2.97 12.94
C VAL A 178 2.19 3.27 11.62
N ARG A 179 3.52 3.15 11.61
CA ARG A 179 4.34 3.27 10.40
C ARG A 179 4.93 1.92 10.05
N HIS A 180 4.95 1.61 8.77
CA HIS A 180 5.64 0.45 8.23
C HIS A 180 7.05 0.86 7.80
N ASP A 181 8.04 0.08 8.24
CA ASP A 181 9.42 0.30 7.83
C ASP A 181 9.64 -0.36 6.47
N PHE A 182 9.70 0.46 5.43
CA PHE A 182 10.07 -0.02 4.10
C PHE A 182 11.57 -0.29 4.04
N PRO A 183 11.99 -1.39 3.37
CA PRO A 183 13.40 -1.65 3.14
C PRO A 183 14.06 -0.46 2.43
N GLN A 184 15.09 0.12 3.06
CA GLN A 184 15.82 1.24 2.48
C GLN A 184 17.08 0.74 1.78
N PRO A 185 17.43 1.27 0.59
CA PRO A 185 18.70 0.96 -0.05
C PRO A 185 19.86 1.52 0.76
N GLN A 186 21.00 0.86 0.72
CA GLN A 186 22.21 1.24 1.47
C GLN A 186 23.40 1.44 0.56
N LEU A 187 24.05 2.58 0.66
CA LEU A 187 25.32 2.84 -0.02
C LEU A 187 26.48 2.39 0.88
N ILE A 188 27.19 1.34 0.45
CA ILE A 188 28.37 0.81 1.15
C ILE A 188 29.58 0.96 0.24
N GLY A 189 30.46 1.88 0.58
CA GLY A 189 31.57 2.28 -0.29
C GLY A 189 31.05 2.86 -1.63
N LYS A 190 31.33 2.18 -2.73
CA LYS A 190 30.86 2.55 -4.08
C LYS A 190 29.77 1.61 -4.61
N THR A 191 29.15 0.82 -3.75
CA THR A 191 28.10 -0.13 -4.12
C THR A 191 26.79 0.24 -3.43
N LEU A 192 25.74 0.43 -4.24
CA LEU A 192 24.37 0.61 -3.73
C LEU A 192 23.72 -0.77 -3.60
N HIS A 193 23.31 -1.10 -2.39
CA HIS A 193 22.62 -2.34 -2.04
C HIS A 193 21.14 -2.08 -1.86
N GLY A 194 20.31 -2.86 -2.49
CA GLY A 194 18.86 -2.85 -2.33
C GLY A 194 18.28 -4.23 -2.56
N GLU A 195 16.98 -4.28 -2.71
CA GLU A 195 16.24 -5.52 -2.91
C GLU A 195 15.01 -5.32 -3.82
N ILE A 196 14.47 -6.43 -4.33
CA ILE A 196 13.22 -6.44 -5.08
C ILE A 196 12.06 -6.22 -4.10
N ILE A 197 11.27 -5.17 -4.31
CA ILE A 197 10.12 -4.83 -3.48
C ILE A 197 8.78 -5.18 -4.13
N HIS A 198 8.76 -5.31 -5.46
CA HIS A 198 7.55 -5.65 -6.21
C HIS A 198 7.88 -6.41 -7.48
N ILE A 199 7.02 -7.34 -7.86
CA ILE A 199 7.07 -8.04 -9.14
C ILE A 199 5.72 -7.80 -9.81
N ASP A 200 5.75 -7.19 -11.00
CA ASP A 200 4.52 -6.87 -11.72
C ASP A 200 3.93 -8.10 -12.46
N HIS A 201 2.78 -7.90 -13.10
CA HIS A 201 2.08 -8.94 -13.87
C HIS A 201 2.95 -9.52 -15.01
N PHE A 202 3.81 -8.71 -15.61
CA PHE A 202 4.71 -9.14 -16.69
C PHE A 202 5.95 -9.88 -16.16
N GLY A 203 6.17 -9.84 -14.85
CA GLY A 203 7.34 -10.41 -14.19
C GLY A 203 8.55 -9.47 -14.18
N ASN A 204 8.36 -8.15 -14.37
CA ASN A 204 9.39 -7.16 -14.14
C ASN A 204 9.60 -6.95 -12.64
N LEU A 205 10.83 -6.65 -12.25
CA LEU A 205 11.29 -6.63 -10.87
C LEU A 205 11.58 -5.18 -10.45
N THR A 206 10.67 -4.53 -9.75
CA THR A 206 10.89 -3.20 -9.16
C THR A 206 11.70 -3.33 -7.87
N THR A 207 12.75 -2.53 -7.74
CA THR A 207 13.60 -2.50 -6.55
C THR A 207 13.25 -1.32 -5.63
N ASN A 208 13.80 -1.31 -4.41
CA ASN A 208 13.71 -0.18 -3.49
C ASN A 208 14.70 0.96 -3.79
N MET A 209 15.37 0.95 -4.95
CA MET A 209 16.36 1.96 -5.33
C MET A 209 15.71 3.06 -6.16
N PRO A 210 15.46 4.26 -5.61
CA PRO A 210 14.88 5.36 -6.36
C PRO A 210 15.89 5.99 -7.33
N ALA A 211 15.38 6.56 -8.42
CA ALA A 211 16.20 7.16 -9.47
C ALA A 211 17.10 8.29 -8.95
N GLU A 212 16.59 9.11 -8.03
CA GLU A 212 17.35 10.20 -7.43
C GLU A 212 18.63 9.69 -6.78
N LEU A 213 18.52 8.66 -5.94
CA LEU A 213 19.68 8.07 -5.26
C LEU A 213 20.67 7.45 -6.23
N ILE A 214 20.18 6.85 -7.32
CA ILE A 214 21.03 6.29 -8.38
C ILE A 214 21.80 7.41 -9.10
N HIS A 215 21.11 8.50 -9.46
CA HIS A 215 21.71 9.64 -10.16
C HIS A 215 22.71 10.40 -9.27
N GLU A 216 22.44 10.51 -7.96
CA GLU A 216 23.37 11.10 -6.99
C GLU A 216 24.62 10.23 -6.77
N THR A 217 24.47 8.92 -6.88
CA THR A 217 25.55 7.97 -6.59
C THR A 217 26.43 7.71 -7.82
N PHE A 218 25.84 7.69 -9.02
CA PHE A 218 26.51 7.29 -10.26
C PHE A 218 26.43 8.36 -11.34
N ILE A 219 27.60 8.77 -11.87
CA ILE A 219 27.69 9.86 -12.84
C ILE A 219 27.14 9.45 -14.21
N SER A 220 27.36 8.20 -14.63
CA SER A 220 26.97 7.72 -15.97
C SER A 220 26.17 6.41 -15.89
N PRO A 221 24.93 6.41 -16.42
CA PRO A 221 24.11 5.19 -16.46
C PRO A 221 24.75 4.00 -17.15
N ASP A 222 25.56 4.24 -18.20
CA ASP A 222 26.20 3.20 -19.00
C ASP A 222 27.31 2.45 -18.26
N THR A 223 27.87 3.05 -17.21
CA THR A 223 28.92 2.44 -16.39
C THR A 223 28.38 1.63 -15.23
N ILE A 224 27.07 1.66 -14.99
CA ILE A 224 26.42 0.93 -13.91
C ILE A 224 26.39 -0.55 -14.23
N LYS A 225 26.76 -1.37 -13.25
CA LYS A 225 26.58 -2.83 -13.28
C LYS A 225 25.57 -3.23 -12.26
N VAL A 226 24.45 -3.80 -12.73
CA VAL A 226 23.38 -4.35 -11.89
C VAL A 226 23.64 -5.83 -11.67
N GLN A 227 23.74 -6.24 -10.41
CA GLN A 227 23.92 -7.63 -10.03
C GLN A 227 22.68 -8.15 -9.30
N ILE A 228 22.13 -9.26 -9.78
CA ILE A 228 21.04 -10.01 -9.14
C ILE A 228 21.39 -11.50 -9.11
N GLY A 229 21.63 -12.05 -7.92
CA GLY A 229 22.15 -13.40 -7.78
C GLY A 229 23.42 -13.61 -8.61
N LYS A 230 23.44 -14.60 -9.52
CA LYS A 230 24.56 -14.85 -10.45
C LYS A 230 24.53 -14.03 -11.74
N HIS A 231 23.43 -13.29 -11.97
CA HIS A 231 23.22 -12.56 -13.21
C HIS A 231 23.72 -11.13 -13.10
N ARG A 232 24.36 -10.66 -14.18
CA ARG A 232 24.85 -9.29 -14.30
C ARG A 232 24.24 -8.65 -15.55
N ILE A 233 23.82 -7.40 -15.38
CA ILE A 233 23.29 -6.54 -16.43
C ILE A 233 24.20 -5.30 -16.49
N ASP A 234 24.70 -4.98 -17.67
CA ASP A 234 25.59 -3.84 -17.88
C ASP A 234 24.80 -2.65 -18.42
N GLY A 235 24.89 -1.50 -17.75
CA GLY A 235 24.23 -0.26 -18.08
C GLY A 235 22.75 -0.19 -17.70
N LEU A 236 22.22 1.04 -17.66
CA LEU A 236 20.80 1.30 -17.63
C LEU A 236 20.33 1.76 -19.01
N VAL A 237 19.25 1.17 -19.50
CA VAL A 237 18.61 1.57 -20.75
C VAL A 237 17.48 2.57 -20.50
N THR A 238 17.06 3.29 -21.55
CA THR A 238 15.95 4.25 -21.48
C THR A 238 14.60 3.65 -21.82
N GLY A 239 14.58 2.38 -22.29
CA GLY A 239 13.35 1.65 -22.60
C GLY A 239 13.59 0.20 -22.97
N TYR A 240 12.55 -0.60 -22.82
CA TYR A 240 12.59 -2.06 -23.04
C TYR A 240 13.09 -2.46 -24.44
N TYR A 241 12.79 -1.65 -25.45
CA TYR A 241 13.11 -1.90 -26.86
C TYR A 241 14.62 -1.96 -27.16
N GLN A 242 15.46 -1.40 -26.29
CA GLN A 242 16.91 -1.38 -26.48
C GLN A 242 17.57 -2.75 -26.20
N MET A 243 16.87 -3.65 -25.54
CA MET A 243 17.35 -5.02 -25.34
C MET A 243 16.88 -5.93 -26.47
N LYS A 244 17.62 -7.03 -26.72
CA LYS A 244 17.14 -8.10 -27.61
C LYS A 244 16.07 -8.93 -26.91
N THR A 245 15.15 -9.53 -27.69
CA THR A 245 14.14 -10.46 -27.17
C THR A 245 14.77 -11.54 -26.28
N GLY A 246 14.19 -11.75 -25.11
CA GLY A 246 14.67 -12.69 -24.10
C GLY A 246 15.91 -12.25 -23.32
N GLN A 247 16.43 -11.03 -23.54
CA GLN A 247 17.56 -10.50 -22.77
C GLN A 247 17.08 -9.68 -21.57
N PRO A 248 17.68 -9.88 -20.37
CA PRO A 248 17.48 -9.00 -19.23
C PRO A 248 18.08 -7.61 -19.48
N GLY A 249 17.38 -6.58 -18.99
CA GLY A 249 17.82 -5.20 -18.98
C GLY A 249 17.46 -4.53 -17.65
N ALA A 250 17.97 -3.33 -17.45
CA ALA A 250 17.66 -2.50 -16.29
C ALA A 250 17.27 -1.08 -16.73
N VAL A 251 16.23 -0.51 -16.14
CA VAL A 251 15.64 0.78 -16.51
C VAL A 251 15.14 1.50 -15.27
N ILE A 252 14.99 2.81 -15.32
CA ILE A 252 14.17 3.54 -14.34
C ILE A 252 12.72 3.46 -14.81
N ASN A 253 11.86 2.87 -14.00
CA ASN A 253 10.46 2.66 -14.33
C ASN A 253 9.57 3.88 -14.03
N SER A 254 8.28 3.75 -14.33
CA SER A 254 7.28 4.81 -14.12
C SER A 254 6.99 5.13 -12.64
N TRP A 255 7.47 4.31 -11.70
CA TRP A 255 7.43 4.57 -10.25
C TRP A 255 8.70 5.28 -9.76
N ASN A 256 9.59 5.68 -10.69
CA ASN A 256 10.86 6.33 -10.40
C ASN A 256 11.83 5.45 -9.59
N HIS A 257 11.80 4.14 -9.86
CA HIS A 257 12.67 3.14 -9.23
C HIS A 257 13.42 2.34 -10.28
N LEU A 258 14.58 1.78 -9.89
CA LEU A 258 15.25 0.79 -10.72
C LEU A 258 14.34 -0.42 -10.91
N GLU A 259 14.15 -0.79 -12.17
CA GLU A 259 13.44 -2.00 -12.58
C GLU A 259 14.37 -2.89 -13.38
N ILE A 260 14.33 -4.19 -13.10
CA ILE A 260 14.95 -5.23 -13.90
C ILE A 260 13.85 -5.93 -14.69
N PHE A 261 14.00 -5.95 -16.00
CA PHE A 261 13.04 -6.54 -16.94
C PHE A 261 13.66 -7.57 -17.84
N CYS A 262 12.86 -8.33 -18.58
CA CYS A 262 13.32 -9.14 -19.70
C CYS A 262 12.44 -8.83 -20.91
N ARG A 263 13.05 -8.41 -22.05
CA ARG A 263 12.27 -8.02 -23.21
C ARG A 263 11.44 -9.20 -23.75
N GLU A 264 10.12 -9.02 -23.85
CA GLU A 264 9.16 -10.03 -24.35
C GLU A 264 9.21 -11.37 -23.58
N ASP A 265 9.66 -11.33 -22.31
CA ASP A 265 9.78 -12.48 -21.42
C ASP A 265 9.66 -12.02 -19.95
N SER A 266 9.53 -12.93 -19.02
CA SER A 266 9.46 -12.65 -17.59
C SER A 266 10.83 -12.65 -16.93
N ALA A 267 11.29 -11.50 -16.43
CA ALA A 267 12.52 -11.40 -15.65
C ALA A 267 12.45 -12.26 -14.38
N LYS A 268 11.27 -12.31 -13.71
CA LYS A 268 11.02 -13.21 -12.57
C LYS A 268 11.42 -14.65 -12.89
N ASN A 269 10.91 -15.17 -13.99
CA ASN A 269 11.12 -16.58 -14.37
C ASN A 269 12.56 -16.81 -14.86
N LYS A 270 13.05 -15.92 -15.71
CA LYS A 270 14.39 -15.99 -16.31
C LYS A 270 15.50 -15.95 -15.27
N LEU A 271 15.39 -15.04 -14.30
CA LEU A 271 16.39 -14.82 -13.26
C LEU A 271 16.09 -15.64 -11.98
N LYS A 272 14.97 -16.37 -11.95
CA LYS A 272 14.44 -17.08 -10.77
C LYS A 272 14.33 -16.14 -9.56
N ALA A 273 13.82 -14.94 -9.82
CA ALA A 273 13.77 -13.85 -8.86
C ALA A 273 12.54 -13.92 -7.94
N ARG A 274 12.67 -13.36 -6.75
CA ARG A 274 11.60 -13.24 -5.74
C ARG A 274 11.69 -11.92 -5.00
N THR A 275 10.59 -11.47 -4.44
CA THR A 275 10.55 -10.30 -3.54
C THR A 275 11.50 -10.53 -2.34
N GLY A 276 12.18 -9.47 -1.89
CA GLY A 276 13.21 -9.51 -0.86
C GLY A 276 14.58 -10.00 -1.37
N GLN A 277 14.71 -10.36 -2.65
CA GLN A 277 16.00 -10.75 -3.19
C GLN A 277 16.92 -9.53 -3.38
N SER A 278 18.17 -9.65 -2.89
CA SER A 278 19.18 -8.61 -2.99
C SER A 278 19.54 -8.28 -4.44
N VAL A 279 19.66 -6.98 -4.70
CA VAL A 279 20.16 -6.38 -5.94
C VAL A 279 21.25 -5.40 -5.56
N THR A 280 22.35 -5.37 -6.31
CA THR A 280 23.42 -4.39 -6.09
C THR A 280 23.76 -3.65 -7.38
N LEU A 281 24.09 -2.35 -7.23
CA LEU A 281 24.61 -1.50 -8.29
C LEU A 281 26.01 -1.04 -7.93
N LYS A 282 26.92 -1.11 -8.91
CA LYS A 282 28.28 -0.58 -8.78
C LYS A 282 28.78 -0.03 -10.10
N VAL A 283 29.76 0.87 -10.05
CA VAL A 283 30.49 1.32 -11.24
C VAL A 283 31.42 0.22 -11.74
N SER A 284 31.65 0.19 -13.04
CA SER A 284 32.60 -0.72 -13.72
C SER A 284 34.03 -0.50 -13.24
#